data_c5aaed1b4f9db1f61009f58658f82fdd
#
_entry.id   c5aaed1b4f9db1f61009f58658f82fdd
#
_cell.length_a   1.000
_cell.length_b   1.000
_cell.length_c   1.000
_cell.angle_alpha   90.00
_cell.angle_beta   90.00
_cell.angle_gamma   90.00
#
_symmetry.space_group_name_H-M   'P 1'
#
loop_
_entity.id
_entity.type
_entity.pdbx_description
1 polymer ?
#
loop_
_entity_poly.entity_id
_entity_poly.type
_entity_poly.pdbx_seq_one_letter_code
_entity_poly.pdbx_strand_id
1 'polypeptide(L)'
;MIIQKNAVSTTYERLYSYQNQKIGIPIFQRFYSWKEKEIYQFKEDMLSAIDDKNKDFYFLDFIYYMEDGKIKLADGQQRIVTLNNFIKAIQKVSEEEKINIDIKLFDIEYDNFSNQDKYIKHFTKYETAPFKKVYLDLLNFVRTNKTRINDFIYVIKNSIHVYMKKCNNADDAFDIFQQINTGGKPLSKDEVIKTAIDQYSSAFSVPFSTANMKDVKASLISFYKLKTPSFSGNFGNMEIMTFLRNEVTKDKPTFQNFVSSMTLLSSLSGSAIYQVINYINRITLLDVPNVLSLMGVDINTDRNWLEKVVVPLCLMSVVLTMNGGSPTSFRYLLNDVISKIKSGENYNQINEYLITEINSNQSIWQISMSDFTNKLGDISVPRGIKKALLILDVICRNVSGTINVSSINLEHIYPQRPDIEWARNGWPSSQSLRAPLIDNIGNYLLLCSSVNKSVSNKYITHKTPEYNAIISSDRILQTPINTVDFHLFETQKETYIKNRQNEIAKKLQAGLPLGPVIIK
;
A
#
# COMPACT_ATOMS: atom_id res chain seq x y z
N MET A 1 14.72 -26.55 22.97
CA MET A 1 13.72 -25.99 23.91
C MET A 1 14.49 -25.52 25.16
N ILE A 2 14.80 -24.23 25.22
CA ILE A 2 15.52 -23.64 26.36
C ILE A 2 14.49 -23.33 27.42
N ILE A 3 14.41 -24.17 28.47
CA ILE A 3 13.54 -23.91 29.63
C ILE A 3 14.14 -22.71 30.36
N GLN A 4 13.39 -21.62 30.38
CA GLN A 4 13.87 -20.33 30.87
C GLN A 4 13.68 -20.25 32.39
N LYS A 5 14.75 -19.95 33.07
CA LYS A 5 14.87 -19.91 34.55
C LYS A 5 14.01 -18.87 35.29
N ASN A 6 13.23 -18.02 34.60
CA ASN A 6 12.55 -16.87 35.22
C ASN A 6 11.07 -16.75 34.84
N ALA A 7 10.38 -17.83 34.48
CA ALA A 7 8.93 -17.77 34.23
C ALA A 7 8.18 -18.05 35.56
N VAL A 8 7.28 -17.15 35.93
CA VAL A 8 6.43 -17.28 37.13
C VAL A 8 5.00 -17.54 36.67
N SER A 9 4.41 -18.64 37.16
CA SER A 9 2.97 -18.87 37.03
C SER A 9 2.21 -18.04 38.07
N THR A 10 1.19 -17.33 37.66
CA THR A 10 0.33 -16.53 38.54
C THR A 10 -1.13 -16.67 38.14
N THR A 11 -2.05 -16.53 39.07
CA THR A 11 -3.47 -16.45 38.78
C THR A 11 -3.85 -15.01 38.36
N TYR A 12 -5.00 -14.85 37.72
CA TYR A 12 -5.55 -13.54 37.35
C TYR A 12 -5.61 -12.58 38.54
N GLU A 13 -6.04 -13.04 39.71
CA GLU A 13 -6.17 -12.18 40.89
C GLU A 13 -4.82 -11.68 41.39
N ARG A 14 -3.78 -12.53 41.33
CA ARG A 14 -2.40 -12.12 41.61
C ARG A 14 -1.86 -11.17 40.53
N LEU A 15 -2.16 -11.44 39.26
CA LEU A 15 -1.80 -10.54 38.17
C LEU A 15 -2.45 -9.15 38.37
N TYR A 16 -3.71 -9.13 38.82
CA TYR A 16 -4.45 -7.91 39.08
C TYR A 16 -3.99 -7.20 40.36
N SER A 17 -3.72 -7.92 41.46
CA SER A 17 -3.22 -7.37 42.72
C SER A 17 -1.76 -6.91 42.66
N TYR A 18 -0.96 -7.57 41.81
CA TYR A 18 0.41 -7.13 41.52
C TYR A 18 0.44 -5.75 40.85
N GLN A 19 -0.71 -5.29 40.39
CA GLN A 19 -0.81 -4.19 39.47
C GLN A 19 -2.00 -3.27 39.73
N ASN A 20 -1.85 -2.43 40.69
CA ASN A 20 -2.35 -1.07 40.53
C ASN A 20 -1.66 -0.37 39.31
N GLN A 21 -1.14 -1.14 38.36
CA GLN A 21 -0.30 -0.70 37.27
C GLN A 21 -1.03 -0.89 35.94
N LYS A 22 -0.99 0.15 35.12
CA LYS A 22 -1.46 0.12 33.75
C LYS A 22 -0.66 -0.89 32.93
N ILE A 23 -1.34 -1.69 32.10
CA ILE A 23 -0.72 -2.56 31.13
C ILE A 23 -0.54 -1.77 29.84
N GLY A 24 0.70 -1.48 29.48
CA GLY A 24 1.05 -0.86 28.20
C GLY A 24 1.19 -1.90 27.10
N ILE A 25 0.61 -1.61 25.95
CA ILE A 25 0.85 -2.34 24.71
C ILE A 25 1.83 -1.52 23.90
N PRO A 26 3.09 -2.01 23.73
CA PRO A 26 4.13 -1.28 23.04
C PRO A 26 3.78 -0.99 21.58
N ILE A 27 4.37 0.07 21.05
CA ILE A 27 4.18 0.54 19.68
C ILE A 27 4.48 -0.53 18.61
N PHE A 28 5.33 -1.49 18.90
CA PHE A 28 5.68 -2.56 18.00
C PHE A 28 4.66 -3.71 17.95
N GLN A 29 3.65 -3.72 18.83
CA GLN A 29 2.59 -4.70 18.79
C GLN A 29 1.60 -4.39 17.68
N ARG A 30 1.15 -5.45 16.98
CA ARG A 30 0.08 -5.33 15.98
C ARG A 30 -1.25 -4.99 16.64
N PHE A 31 -2.16 -4.38 15.88
CA PHE A 31 -3.53 -4.19 16.32
C PHE A 31 -4.24 -5.50 16.63
N TYR A 32 -5.32 -5.43 17.38
CA TYR A 32 -6.15 -6.58 17.68
C TYR A 32 -6.62 -7.26 16.39
N SER A 33 -6.37 -8.56 16.26
CA SER A 33 -6.56 -9.29 15.01
C SER A 33 -7.24 -10.66 15.13
N TRP A 34 -7.64 -11.07 16.35
CA TRP A 34 -8.39 -12.30 16.54
C TRP A 34 -9.73 -12.25 15.80
N LYS A 35 -10.09 -13.40 15.21
CA LYS A 35 -11.29 -13.60 14.40
C LYS A 35 -12.18 -14.65 15.07
N GLU A 36 -13.25 -15.02 14.38
CA GLU A 36 -14.25 -15.98 14.85
C GLU A 36 -13.67 -17.31 15.36
N LYS A 37 -12.64 -17.83 14.71
CA LYS A 37 -11.99 -19.10 15.09
C LYS A 37 -11.34 -19.03 16.47
N GLU A 38 -10.56 -17.98 16.72
CA GLU A 38 -9.86 -17.80 17.99
C GLU A 38 -10.87 -17.50 19.12
N ILE A 39 -11.92 -16.75 18.82
CA ILE A 39 -12.98 -16.44 19.79
C ILE A 39 -13.85 -17.66 20.07
N TYR A 40 -14.15 -18.47 19.07
CA TYR A 40 -14.85 -19.74 19.28
C TYR A 40 -14.06 -20.64 20.23
N GLN A 41 -12.75 -20.82 19.98
CA GLN A 41 -11.89 -21.62 20.86
C GLN A 41 -11.87 -21.06 22.29
N PHE A 42 -11.75 -19.74 22.45
CA PHE A 42 -11.82 -19.10 23.76
C PHE A 42 -13.11 -19.41 24.51
N LYS A 43 -14.27 -19.35 23.84
CA LYS A 43 -15.60 -19.68 24.44
C LYS A 43 -15.68 -21.14 24.86
N GLU A 44 -15.22 -22.06 24.02
CA GLU A 44 -15.18 -23.51 24.35
C GLU A 44 -14.24 -23.79 25.55
N ASP A 45 -13.07 -23.15 25.57
CA ASP A 45 -12.15 -23.30 26.67
C ASP A 45 -12.73 -22.79 28.00
N MET A 46 -13.44 -21.65 27.96
CA MET A 46 -14.14 -21.12 29.14
C MET A 46 -15.25 -22.05 29.64
N LEU A 47 -16.05 -22.61 28.74
CA LEU A 47 -17.08 -23.58 29.12
C LEU A 47 -16.47 -24.86 29.69
N SER A 48 -15.42 -25.39 29.06
CA SER A 48 -14.71 -26.56 29.55
C SER A 48 -14.13 -26.36 30.95
N ALA A 49 -13.59 -25.16 31.24
CA ALA A 49 -13.04 -24.82 32.55
C ALA A 49 -14.10 -24.66 33.62
N ILE A 50 -15.37 -24.30 33.26
CA ILE A 50 -16.50 -24.28 34.19
C ILE A 50 -16.99 -25.70 34.49
N ASP A 51 -17.03 -26.57 33.47
CA ASP A 51 -17.53 -27.94 33.62
C ASP A 51 -16.56 -28.81 34.42
N ASP A 52 -15.26 -28.50 34.41
CA ASP A 52 -14.24 -29.15 35.24
C ASP A 52 -13.49 -28.11 36.08
N LYS A 53 -14.05 -27.79 37.25
CA LYS A 53 -13.52 -26.78 38.18
C LYS A 53 -12.13 -27.10 38.76
N ASN A 54 -11.67 -28.32 38.57
CA ASN A 54 -10.34 -28.74 39.01
C ASN A 54 -9.29 -28.62 37.89
N LYS A 55 -9.68 -28.18 36.70
CA LYS A 55 -8.79 -28.07 35.57
C LYS A 55 -8.16 -26.68 35.52
N ASP A 56 -6.88 -26.67 35.73
CA ASP A 56 -6.07 -25.45 35.50
C ASP A 56 -6.12 -25.07 34.01
N PHE A 57 -6.46 -23.83 33.73
CA PHE A 57 -6.55 -23.29 32.39
C PHE A 57 -5.39 -22.35 32.12
N TYR A 58 -4.40 -22.82 31.34
CA TYR A 58 -3.26 -22.01 30.93
C TYR A 58 -3.65 -21.14 29.74
N PHE A 59 -4.05 -19.91 30.03
CA PHE A 59 -4.59 -19.02 29.02
C PHE A 59 -3.56 -18.06 28.43
N LEU A 60 -2.56 -17.65 29.24
CA LEU A 60 -1.73 -16.50 28.90
C LEU A 60 -0.26 -16.76 29.15
N ASP A 61 0.54 -16.71 28.06
CA ASP A 61 1.97 -16.48 28.15
C ASP A 61 2.21 -14.99 27.96
N PHE A 62 2.63 -14.31 29.01
CA PHE A 62 3.02 -12.91 28.93
C PHE A 62 4.53 -12.77 28.88
N ILE A 63 5.01 -12.08 27.86
CA ILE A 63 6.37 -11.58 27.81
C ILE A 63 6.29 -10.09 27.99
N TYR A 64 7.00 -9.57 28.98
CA TYR A 64 6.91 -8.18 29.36
C TYR A 64 8.23 -7.57 29.80
N TYR A 65 8.32 -6.27 29.74
CA TYR A 65 9.37 -5.47 30.36
C TYR A 65 8.75 -4.34 31.16
N MET A 66 9.55 -3.73 32.04
CA MET A 66 9.10 -2.57 32.84
C MET A 66 9.63 -1.28 32.20
N GLU A 67 8.74 -0.30 32.01
CA GLU A 67 9.06 1.03 31.52
C GLU A 67 8.17 2.04 32.25
N ASP A 68 8.77 3.07 32.83
CA ASP A 68 8.08 4.13 33.58
C ASP A 68 7.12 3.60 34.68
N GLY A 69 7.51 2.51 35.35
CA GLY A 69 6.69 1.86 36.36
C GLY A 69 5.49 1.08 35.82
N LYS A 70 5.33 0.96 34.49
CA LYS A 70 4.26 0.21 33.81
C LYS A 70 4.78 -1.12 33.30
N ILE A 71 3.89 -2.12 33.22
CA ILE A 71 4.16 -3.36 32.48
C ILE A 71 3.89 -3.13 31.02
N LYS A 72 4.89 -3.34 30.17
CA LYS A 72 4.77 -3.30 28.71
C LYS A 72 4.77 -4.74 28.16
N LEU A 73 3.68 -5.14 27.49
CA LEU A 73 3.53 -6.51 26.98
C LEU A 73 4.21 -6.67 25.62
N ALA A 74 5.25 -7.49 25.56
CA ALA A 74 5.87 -7.91 24.31
C ALA A 74 5.14 -9.08 23.63
N ASP A 75 4.42 -9.92 24.40
CA ASP A 75 3.50 -10.94 23.90
C ASP A 75 2.32 -11.14 24.86
N GLY A 76 1.22 -11.70 24.35
CA GLY A 76 -0.02 -11.93 25.10
C GLY A 76 -1.11 -10.86 24.89
N GLN A 77 -0.85 -9.83 24.10
CA GLN A 77 -1.78 -8.72 23.84
C GLN A 77 -3.18 -9.19 23.39
N GLN A 78 -3.25 -10.09 22.40
CA GLN A 78 -4.53 -10.53 21.85
C GLN A 78 -5.40 -11.19 22.95
N ARG A 79 -4.78 -11.99 23.79
CA ARG A 79 -5.41 -12.73 24.87
C ARG A 79 -5.92 -11.82 25.96
N ILE A 80 -5.10 -10.87 26.46
CA ILE A 80 -5.52 -9.94 27.52
C ILE A 80 -6.64 -9.02 27.07
N VAL A 81 -6.62 -8.56 25.81
CA VAL A 81 -7.66 -7.71 25.23
C VAL A 81 -8.97 -8.51 25.08
N THR A 82 -8.90 -9.78 24.67
CA THR A 82 -10.08 -10.66 24.60
C THR A 82 -10.66 -10.90 25.99
N LEU A 83 -9.81 -11.22 26.98
CA LEU A 83 -10.26 -11.41 28.36
C LEU A 83 -10.91 -10.13 28.91
N ASN A 84 -10.33 -8.97 28.65
CA ASN A 84 -10.87 -7.69 29.09
C ASN A 84 -12.25 -7.41 28.45
N ASN A 85 -12.43 -7.72 27.18
CA ASN A 85 -13.73 -7.64 26.50
C ASN A 85 -14.76 -8.63 27.06
N PHE A 86 -14.32 -9.83 27.45
CA PHE A 86 -15.18 -10.82 28.08
C PHE A 86 -15.64 -10.36 29.46
N ILE A 87 -14.73 -9.83 30.29
CA ILE A 87 -15.07 -9.24 31.58
C ILE A 87 -16.06 -8.08 31.42
N LYS A 88 -15.84 -7.22 30.43
CA LYS A 88 -16.75 -6.12 30.10
C LYS A 88 -18.15 -6.62 29.69
N ALA A 89 -18.20 -7.73 28.93
CA ALA A 89 -19.47 -8.38 28.59
C ALA A 89 -20.18 -8.96 29.83
N ILE A 90 -19.43 -9.59 30.75
CA ILE A 90 -19.96 -10.08 32.03
C ILE A 90 -20.50 -8.92 32.85
N GLN A 91 -19.76 -7.83 33.02
CA GLN A 91 -20.22 -6.63 33.75
C GLN A 91 -21.53 -6.10 33.16
N LYS A 92 -21.59 -5.99 31.82
CA LYS A 92 -22.78 -5.48 31.13
C LYS A 92 -24.02 -6.35 31.36
N VAL A 93 -23.89 -7.67 31.22
CA VAL A 93 -25.01 -8.60 31.44
C VAL A 93 -25.38 -8.65 32.92
N SER A 94 -24.43 -8.58 33.85
CA SER A 94 -24.68 -8.53 35.27
C SER A 94 -25.46 -7.28 35.67
N GLU A 95 -25.18 -6.12 35.06
CA GLU A 95 -25.98 -4.90 35.24
C GLU A 95 -27.42 -5.11 34.73
N GLU A 96 -27.61 -5.72 33.54
CA GLU A 96 -28.92 -6.02 32.97
C GLU A 96 -29.76 -6.97 33.86
N GLU A 97 -29.12 -7.99 34.43
CA GLU A 97 -29.75 -9.01 35.28
C GLU A 97 -29.74 -8.65 36.79
N LYS A 98 -29.18 -7.47 37.16
CA LYS A 98 -29.06 -7.00 38.56
C LYS A 98 -28.26 -7.96 39.46
N ILE A 99 -27.24 -8.62 38.90
CA ILE A 99 -26.32 -9.48 39.63
C ILE A 99 -25.17 -8.64 40.15
N ASN A 100 -24.94 -8.70 41.48
CA ASN A 100 -23.78 -8.01 42.07
C ASN A 100 -22.53 -8.86 41.83
N ILE A 101 -21.53 -8.27 41.19
CA ILE A 101 -20.26 -8.94 40.86
C ILE A 101 -19.05 -8.13 41.30
N ASP A 102 -17.98 -8.83 41.68
CA ASP A 102 -16.69 -8.21 41.99
C ASP A 102 -15.64 -8.75 41.02
N ILE A 103 -15.56 -8.11 39.84
CA ILE A 103 -14.52 -8.36 38.87
C ILE A 103 -14.16 -7.03 38.19
N LYS A 104 -12.86 -6.77 38.05
CA LYS A 104 -12.34 -5.51 37.53
C LYS A 104 -11.70 -5.71 36.17
N LEU A 105 -11.74 -4.66 35.36
CA LEU A 105 -11.04 -4.58 34.07
C LEU A 105 -9.55 -4.28 34.27
N PHE A 106 -8.71 -4.81 33.38
CA PHE A 106 -7.34 -4.28 33.26
C PHE A 106 -7.37 -2.91 32.62
N ASP A 107 -6.57 -1.99 33.14
CA ASP A 107 -6.33 -0.71 32.51
C ASP A 107 -5.28 -0.91 31.40
N ILE A 108 -5.73 -1.01 30.15
CA ILE A 108 -4.89 -1.27 28.99
C ILE A 108 -4.66 0.03 28.23
N GLU A 109 -3.40 0.40 28.09
CA GLU A 109 -2.97 1.60 27.38
C GLU A 109 -2.12 1.21 26.14
N TYR A 110 -2.42 1.81 24.99
CA TYR A 110 -1.66 1.59 23.76
C TYR A 110 -0.71 2.76 23.52
N ASP A 111 0.59 2.49 23.39
CA ASP A 111 1.60 3.54 23.22
C ASP A 111 1.46 4.31 21.89
N ASN A 112 0.84 3.69 20.89
CA ASN A 112 0.58 4.32 19.59
C ASN A 112 -0.50 5.40 19.59
N PHE A 113 -1.23 5.56 20.70
CA PHE A 113 -2.36 6.49 20.77
C PHE A 113 -2.20 7.39 22.00
N SER A 114 -1.88 8.62 21.75
CA SER A 114 -1.81 9.66 22.79
C SER A 114 -3.16 9.91 23.48
N ASN A 115 -4.22 9.17 23.11
CA ASN A 115 -5.56 9.30 23.68
C ASN A 115 -6.37 8.02 23.41
N GLN A 116 -6.86 7.34 24.46
CA GLN A 116 -7.76 6.20 24.34
C GLN A 116 -8.98 6.51 23.45
N ASP A 117 -9.46 7.74 23.43
CA ASP A 117 -10.56 8.18 22.56
C ASP A 117 -10.24 8.08 21.07
N LYS A 118 -8.96 8.26 20.66
CA LYS A 118 -8.55 8.05 19.25
C LYS A 118 -8.57 6.58 18.88
N TYR A 119 -8.15 5.72 19.80
CA TYR A 119 -8.22 4.27 19.60
C TYR A 119 -9.66 3.80 19.47
N ILE A 120 -10.51 4.18 20.42
CA ILE A 120 -11.94 3.87 20.39
C ILE A 120 -12.61 4.45 19.13
N LYS A 121 -12.34 5.71 18.75
CA LYS A 121 -12.86 6.33 17.54
C LYS A 121 -12.37 5.65 16.27
N HIS A 122 -11.13 5.20 16.21
CA HIS A 122 -10.61 4.48 15.05
C HIS A 122 -11.30 3.12 14.87
N PHE A 123 -11.60 2.41 15.97
CA PHE A 123 -12.28 1.13 15.94
C PHE A 123 -13.82 1.22 15.89
N THR A 124 -14.41 2.29 16.40
CA THR A 124 -15.88 2.49 16.34
C THR A 124 -16.35 3.14 15.05
N LYS A 125 -15.48 3.83 14.31
CA LYS A 125 -15.83 4.45 13.02
C LYS A 125 -16.10 3.43 11.91
N TYR A 126 -15.61 2.19 12.08
CA TYR A 126 -15.89 1.08 11.19
C TYR A 126 -16.77 0.08 11.93
N GLU A 127 -18.04 -0.02 11.54
CA GLU A 127 -19.00 -1.01 12.11
C GLU A 127 -18.52 -2.46 12.02
N THR A 128 -17.54 -2.72 11.17
CA THR A 128 -16.88 -4.01 10.90
C THR A 128 -15.54 -4.20 11.60
N ALA A 129 -15.13 -3.30 12.49
CA ALA A 129 -13.83 -3.45 13.17
C ALA A 129 -13.79 -4.75 13.98
N PRO A 130 -12.73 -5.59 13.85
CA PRO A 130 -12.66 -6.89 14.53
C PRO A 130 -12.94 -6.81 16.02
N PHE A 131 -12.49 -5.76 16.67
CA PHE A 131 -12.68 -5.53 18.09
C PHE A 131 -14.16 -5.40 18.49
N LYS A 132 -14.96 -4.58 17.76
CA LYS A 132 -16.40 -4.40 18.04
C LYS A 132 -17.17 -5.69 17.78
N LYS A 133 -16.85 -6.39 16.70
CA LYS A 133 -17.46 -7.67 16.35
C LYS A 133 -17.22 -8.71 17.44
N VAL A 134 -15.98 -8.81 17.92
CA VAL A 134 -15.61 -9.72 19.01
C VAL A 134 -16.33 -9.36 20.32
N TYR A 135 -16.37 -8.08 20.68
CA TYR A 135 -17.11 -7.68 21.88
C TYR A 135 -18.60 -8.04 21.80
N LEU A 136 -19.25 -7.80 20.67
CA LEU A 136 -20.67 -8.14 20.48
C LEU A 136 -20.90 -9.65 20.50
N ASP A 137 -19.99 -10.44 19.94
CA ASP A 137 -20.07 -11.90 19.98
C ASP A 137 -19.91 -12.43 21.42
N LEU A 138 -18.94 -11.91 22.17
CA LEU A 138 -18.75 -12.24 23.58
C LEU A 138 -19.94 -11.79 24.46
N LEU A 139 -20.52 -10.62 24.18
CA LEU A 139 -21.71 -10.13 24.88
C LEU A 139 -22.90 -11.06 24.65
N ASN A 140 -23.13 -11.49 23.42
CA ASN A 140 -24.17 -12.44 23.09
C ASN A 140 -23.92 -13.82 23.75
N PHE A 141 -22.70 -14.28 23.78
CA PHE A 141 -22.29 -15.51 24.45
C PHE A 141 -22.62 -15.46 25.96
N VAL A 142 -22.29 -14.37 26.65
CA VAL A 142 -22.58 -14.18 28.07
C VAL A 142 -24.09 -14.11 28.29
N ARG A 143 -24.85 -13.40 27.44
CA ARG A 143 -26.33 -13.35 27.54
C ARG A 143 -26.97 -14.73 27.41
N THR A 144 -26.49 -15.54 26.48
CA THR A 144 -26.98 -16.91 26.27
C THR A 144 -26.67 -17.81 27.50
N ASN A 145 -25.59 -17.53 28.21
CA ASN A 145 -25.11 -18.28 29.37
C ASN A 145 -25.24 -17.49 30.68
N LYS A 146 -26.20 -16.59 30.79
CA LYS A 146 -26.35 -15.69 31.95
C LYS A 146 -26.48 -16.36 33.31
N THR A 147 -27.01 -17.56 33.37
CA THR A 147 -27.10 -18.37 34.59
C THR A 147 -25.75 -18.84 35.10
N ARG A 148 -24.71 -18.80 34.27
CA ARG A 148 -23.32 -19.23 34.58
C ARG A 148 -22.38 -18.07 34.87
N ILE A 149 -22.86 -16.83 35.05
CA ILE A 149 -22.04 -15.64 35.29
C ILE A 149 -21.08 -15.84 36.47
N ASN A 150 -21.56 -16.38 37.57
CA ASN A 150 -20.73 -16.63 38.76
C ASN A 150 -19.64 -17.70 38.50
N ASP A 151 -19.94 -18.68 37.66
CA ASP A 151 -18.98 -19.70 37.26
C ASP A 151 -17.90 -19.08 36.35
N PHE A 152 -18.25 -18.20 35.41
CA PHE A 152 -17.28 -17.45 34.62
C PHE A 152 -16.34 -16.64 35.51
N ILE A 153 -16.90 -15.94 36.48
CA ILE A 153 -16.09 -15.12 37.42
C ILE A 153 -15.17 -16.04 38.24
N TYR A 154 -15.68 -17.19 38.71
CA TYR A 154 -14.85 -18.15 39.44
C TYR A 154 -13.68 -18.64 38.60
N VAL A 155 -13.92 -19.06 37.35
CA VAL A 155 -12.86 -19.52 36.42
C VAL A 155 -11.84 -18.41 36.16
N ILE A 156 -12.30 -17.19 35.92
CA ILE A 156 -11.37 -16.06 35.67
C ILE A 156 -10.49 -15.82 36.88
N LYS A 157 -11.02 -15.84 38.10
CA LYS A 157 -10.26 -15.56 39.32
C LYS A 157 -9.34 -16.70 39.75
N ASN A 158 -9.76 -17.94 39.56
CA ASN A 158 -9.10 -19.08 40.22
C ASN A 158 -8.48 -20.10 39.28
N SER A 159 -9.00 -20.25 38.05
CA SER A 159 -8.56 -21.30 37.11
C SER A 159 -7.69 -20.79 35.97
N ILE A 160 -7.70 -19.48 35.68
CA ILE A 160 -6.83 -18.90 34.67
C ILE A 160 -5.42 -18.75 35.22
N HIS A 161 -4.48 -19.46 34.64
CA HIS A 161 -3.05 -19.31 34.90
C HIS A 161 -2.38 -18.48 33.84
N VAL A 162 -1.48 -17.61 34.27
CA VAL A 162 -0.70 -16.72 33.41
C VAL A 162 0.80 -17.01 33.65
N TYR A 163 1.49 -17.40 32.60
CA TYR A 163 2.94 -17.47 32.62
C TYR A 163 3.53 -16.11 32.28
N MET A 164 4.33 -15.57 33.19
CA MET A 164 4.97 -14.25 33.00
C MET A 164 6.48 -14.40 32.86
N LYS A 165 7.01 -13.95 31.73
CA LYS A 165 8.44 -13.84 31.48
C LYS A 165 8.84 -12.37 31.42
N LYS A 166 9.69 -11.95 32.35
CA LYS A 166 10.24 -10.60 32.37
C LYS A 166 11.48 -10.53 31.46
N CYS A 167 11.52 -9.53 30.58
CA CYS A 167 12.70 -9.13 29.84
C CYS A 167 13.41 -7.98 30.55
N ASN A 168 14.72 -7.81 30.30
CA ASN A 168 15.49 -6.77 30.97
C ASN A 168 15.11 -5.36 30.50
N ASN A 169 14.81 -5.23 29.21
CA ASN A 169 14.49 -3.96 28.55
C ASN A 169 13.60 -4.19 27.32
N ALA A 170 13.25 -3.11 26.62
CA ALA A 170 12.42 -3.12 25.41
C ALA A 170 13.07 -3.87 24.25
N ASP A 171 14.41 -3.79 24.08
CA ASP A 171 15.12 -4.45 22.99
C ASP A 171 15.12 -5.98 23.16
N ASP A 172 15.41 -6.49 24.35
CA ASP A 172 15.30 -7.91 24.66
C ASP A 172 13.89 -8.44 24.43
N ALA A 173 12.88 -7.65 24.83
CA ALA A 173 11.48 -7.98 24.66
C ALA A 173 11.08 -8.02 23.18
N PHE A 174 11.59 -7.09 22.38
CA PHE A 174 11.38 -7.04 20.95
C PHE A 174 12.03 -8.21 20.22
N ASP A 175 13.26 -8.56 20.54
CA ASP A 175 13.95 -9.71 19.95
C ASP A 175 13.22 -11.03 20.25
N ILE A 176 12.73 -11.20 21.47
CA ILE A 176 11.93 -12.38 21.86
C ILE A 176 10.58 -12.39 21.13
N PHE A 177 9.91 -11.25 21.04
CA PHE A 177 8.67 -11.10 20.26
C PHE A 177 8.85 -11.54 18.80
N GLN A 178 9.95 -11.15 18.19
CA GLN A 178 10.29 -11.58 16.82
C GLN A 178 10.49 -13.11 16.74
N GLN A 179 11.26 -13.68 17.64
CA GLN A 179 11.54 -15.12 17.67
C GLN A 179 10.27 -15.96 17.84
N ILE A 180 9.36 -15.55 18.70
CA ILE A 180 8.09 -16.26 18.94
C ILE A 180 7.15 -16.17 17.75
N ASN A 181 7.03 -14.99 17.14
CA ASN A 181 6.16 -14.79 15.98
C ASN A 181 6.67 -15.50 14.71
N THR A 182 7.95 -15.87 14.63
CA THR A 182 8.47 -16.71 13.54
C THR A 182 8.08 -18.18 13.69
N GLY A 183 7.69 -18.65 14.88
CA GLY A 183 7.17 -20.00 15.14
C GLY A 183 5.66 -20.15 15.00
N GLY A 184 4.91 -19.03 14.91
CA GLY A 184 3.46 -18.96 14.70
C GLY A 184 3.09 -18.44 13.30
N LYS A 185 2.03 -17.60 13.22
CA LYS A 185 1.74 -16.84 11.99
C LYS A 185 2.79 -15.73 11.89
N PRO A 186 3.72 -15.78 10.93
CA PRO A 186 4.79 -14.79 10.85
C PRO A 186 4.18 -13.40 10.63
N LEU A 187 4.80 -12.38 11.25
CA LEU A 187 4.50 -10.99 10.94
C LEU A 187 4.69 -10.75 9.44
N SER A 188 3.82 -9.98 8.85
CA SER A 188 4.04 -9.49 7.50
C SER A 188 5.31 -8.63 7.47
N LYS A 189 5.98 -8.59 6.32
CA LYS A 189 7.16 -7.72 6.14
C LYS A 189 6.84 -6.26 6.50
N ASP A 190 5.64 -5.82 6.22
CA ASP A 190 5.19 -4.46 6.48
C ASP A 190 5.03 -4.19 7.99
N GLU A 191 4.55 -5.15 8.76
CA GLU A 191 4.45 -5.06 10.23
C GLU A 191 5.83 -5.03 10.89
N VAL A 192 6.77 -5.85 10.40
CA VAL A 192 8.16 -5.86 10.89
C VAL A 192 8.85 -4.51 10.64
N ILE A 193 8.73 -3.99 9.42
CA ILE A 193 9.32 -2.70 9.05
C ILE A 193 8.73 -1.57 9.90
N LYS A 194 7.41 -1.51 10.01
CA LYS A 194 6.72 -0.49 10.80
C LYS A 194 7.21 -0.47 12.23
N THR A 195 7.22 -1.62 12.86
CA THR A 195 7.65 -1.81 14.25
C THR A 195 9.05 -1.27 14.49
N ALA A 196 10.00 -1.65 13.62
CA ALA A 196 11.38 -1.21 13.77
C ALA A 196 11.53 0.31 13.59
N ILE A 197 10.86 0.88 12.59
CA ILE A 197 10.93 2.32 12.34
C ILE A 197 10.30 3.11 13.48
N ASP A 198 9.15 2.69 14.00
CA ASP A 198 8.47 3.35 15.11
C ASP A 198 9.35 3.34 16.39
N GLN A 199 10.05 2.22 16.65
CA GLN A 199 10.99 2.12 17.77
C GLN A 199 12.14 3.13 17.65
N TYR A 200 12.78 3.20 16.47
CA TYR A 200 13.90 4.11 16.26
C TYR A 200 13.45 5.58 16.11
N SER A 201 12.27 5.83 15.59
CA SER A 201 11.64 7.14 15.57
C SER A 201 11.52 7.70 17.00
N SER A 202 11.05 6.87 17.92
CA SER A 202 10.96 7.19 19.34
C SER A 202 12.33 7.41 19.97
N ALA A 203 13.26 6.48 19.77
CA ALA A 203 14.61 6.52 20.36
C ALA A 203 15.42 7.75 19.89
N PHE A 204 15.31 8.11 18.62
CA PHE A 204 16.02 9.27 18.06
C PHE A 204 15.23 10.59 18.18
N SER A 205 13.99 10.57 18.68
CA SER A 205 13.08 11.71 18.69
C SER A 205 12.94 12.35 17.29
N VAL A 206 12.78 11.51 16.26
CA VAL A 206 12.56 11.90 14.86
C VAL A 206 11.11 11.56 14.51
N PRO A 207 10.21 12.56 14.35
CA PRO A 207 8.82 12.30 14.02
C PRO A 207 8.69 11.50 12.72
N PHE A 208 7.93 10.41 12.78
CA PHE A 208 7.64 9.57 11.63
C PHE A 208 6.14 9.34 11.50
N SER A 209 5.59 9.57 10.29
CA SER A 209 4.19 9.27 10.01
C SER A 209 4.10 8.01 9.14
N THR A 210 3.51 6.96 9.68
CA THR A 210 3.33 5.68 8.99
C THR A 210 2.16 5.68 7.99
N ALA A 211 1.78 6.83 7.46
CA ALA A 211 0.56 6.97 6.66
C ALA A 211 0.55 6.08 5.40
N ASN A 212 1.71 5.68 4.86
CA ASN A 212 1.79 4.83 3.67
C ASN A 212 2.90 3.76 3.76
N MET A 213 2.54 2.56 4.27
CA MET A 213 3.48 1.43 4.45
C MET A 213 4.07 0.88 3.14
N LYS A 214 3.41 1.11 1.99
CA LYS A 214 3.93 0.71 0.68
C LYS A 214 5.21 1.47 0.34
N ASP A 215 5.22 2.76 0.66
CA ASP A 215 6.34 3.64 0.34
C ASP A 215 7.56 3.32 1.21
N VAL A 216 7.34 2.99 2.48
CA VAL A 216 8.40 2.59 3.41
C VAL A 216 9.15 1.36 2.92
N LYS A 217 8.41 0.33 2.47
CA LYS A 217 8.99 -0.90 1.94
C LYS A 217 9.76 -0.66 0.63
N ALA A 218 9.19 0.13 -0.28
CA ALA A 218 9.83 0.52 -1.52
C ALA A 218 11.14 1.30 -1.25
N SER A 219 11.13 2.22 -0.28
CA SER A 219 12.32 2.96 0.15
C SER A 219 13.41 2.05 0.68
N LEU A 220 13.07 1.10 1.54
CA LEU A 220 14.05 0.16 2.09
C LEU A 220 14.68 -0.71 1.02
N ILE A 221 13.88 -1.22 0.09
CA ILE A 221 14.38 -2.01 -1.04
C ILE A 221 15.32 -1.16 -1.90
N SER A 222 14.95 0.07 -2.18
CA SER A 222 15.77 0.99 -2.97
C SER A 222 17.04 1.40 -2.24
N PHE A 223 16.96 1.64 -0.93
CA PHE A 223 18.12 1.94 -0.09
C PHE A 223 19.09 0.75 -0.02
N TYR A 224 18.58 -0.48 0.04
CA TYR A 224 19.41 -1.68 -0.04
C TYR A 224 20.06 -1.85 -1.41
N LYS A 225 19.32 -1.61 -2.50
CA LYS A 225 19.86 -1.66 -3.88
C LYS A 225 20.95 -0.63 -4.13
N LEU A 226 20.88 0.56 -3.52
CA LEU A 226 21.97 1.52 -3.55
C LEU A 226 23.28 0.93 -3.00
N LYS A 227 23.22 0.04 -2.01
CA LYS A 227 24.41 -0.61 -1.44
C LYS A 227 24.80 -1.89 -2.18
N THR A 228 23.82 -2.60 -2.72
CA THR A 228 23.99 -3.89 -3.42
C THR A 228 23.22 -3.88 -4.73
N PRO A 229 23.74 -3.20 -5.78
CA PRO A 229 23.01 -3.02 -7.06
C PRO A 229 22.59 -4.33 -7.74
N SER A 230 23.36 -5.41 -7.54
CA SER A 230 23.08 -6.74 -8.10
C SER A 230 21.97 -7.51 -7.37
N PHE A 231 21.38 -6.94 -6.31
CA PHE A 231 20.36 -7.63 -5.53
C PHE A 231 19.06 -7.78 -6.33
N SER A 232 18.68 -9.02 -6.61
CA SER A 232 17.46 -9.39 -7.33
C SER A 232 16.47 -10.22 -6.48
N GLY A 233 16.80 -10.43 -5.19
CA GLY A 233 16.07 -11.33 -4.30
C GLY A 233 14.89 -10.68 -3.55
N ASN A 234 14.11 -11.53 -2.90
CA ASN A 234 13.11 -11.10 -1.92
C ASN A 234 13.77 -10.92 -0.56
N PHE A 235 13.50 -9.80 0.10
CA PHE A 235 13.89 -9.61 1.49
C PHE A 235 13.12 -10.55 2.42
N GLY A 236 13.83 -11.36 3.19
CA GLY A 236 13.31 -12.02 4.38
C GLY A 236 13.14 -11.03 5.54
N ASN A 237 12.36 -11.39 6.56
CA ASN A 237 12.14 -10.50 7.71
C ASN A 237 13.46 -10.22 8.46
N MET A 238 14.30 -11.25 8.64
CA MET A 238 15.61 -11.10 9.29
C MET A 238 16.57 -10.20 8.50
N GLU A 239 16.56 -10.30 7.17
CA GLU A 239 17.38 -9.43 6.31
C GLU A 239 16.96 -7.96 6.41
N ILE A 240 15.64 -7.70 6.43
CA ILE A 240 15.10 -6.35 6.65
C ILE A 240 15.53 -5.81 8.01
N MET A 241 15.40 -6.61 9.07
CA MET A 241 15.75 -6.18 10.43
C MET A 241 17.25 -5.93 10.58
N THR A 242 18.07 -6.82 10.04
CA THR A 242 19.52 -6.66 10.02
C THR A 242 19.93 -5.39 9.28
N PHE A 243 19.30 -5.14 8.13
CA PHE A 243 19.55 -3.94 7.33
C PHE A 243 19.09 -2.67 8.04
N LEU A 244 17.89 -2.66 8.61
CA LEU A 244 17.40 -1.53 9.40
C LEU A 244 18.35 -1.21 10.55
N ARG A 245 18.70 -2.20 11.34
CA ARG A 245 19.58 -2.04 12.51
C ARG A 245 20.97 -1.54 12.13
N ASN A 246 21.61 -2.16 11.16
CA ASN A 246 23.01 -1.90 10.85
C ASN A 246 23.25 -0.69 9.94
N GLU A 247 22.26 -0.35 9.11
CA GLU A 247 22.46 0.59 8.02
C GLU A 247 21.55 1.82 8.08
N VAL A 248 20.28 1.65 8.42
CA VAL A 248 19.31 2.76 8.45
C VAL A 248 19.33 3.46 9.81
N THR A 249 19.43 2.69 10.88
CA THR A 249 19.33 3.19 12.25
C THR A 249 20.66 3.23 12.98
N LYS A 250 21.78 3.14 12.27
CA LYS A 250 23.13 3.20 12.84
C LYS A 250 23.44 4.51 13.59
N ASP A 251 22.83 5.60 13.14
CA ASP A 251 22.93 6.91 13.78
C ASP A 251 21.72 7.79 13.45
N LYS A 252 21.48 8.83 14.27
CA LYS A 252 20.37 9.75 14.08
C LYS A 252 20.38 10.48 12.73
N PRO A 253 21.50 11.02 12.20
CA PRO A 253 21.52 11.67 10.90
C PRO A 253 21.10 10.75 9.76
N THR A 254 21.58 9.50 9.75
CA THR A 254 21.20 8.50 8.73
C THR A 254 19.71 8.19 8.79
N PHE A 255 19.16 8.05 9.99
CA PHE A 255 17.72 7.82 10.18
C PHE A 255 16.88 9.04 9.76
N GLN A 256 17.31 10.26 10.08
CA GLN A 256 16.64 11.49 9.63
C GLN A 256 16.60 11.59 8.12
N ASN A 257 17.71 11.30 7.44
CA ASN A 257 17.76 11.28 5.96
C ASN A 257 16.81 10.23 5.38
N PHE A 258 16.76 9.04 5.97
CA PHE A 258 15.81 8.00 5.58
C PHE A 258 14.36 8.46 5.74
N VAL A 259 13.99 9.05 6.87
CA VAL A 259 12.63 9.57 7.12
C VAL A 259 12.27 10.70 6.16
N SER A 260 13.20 11.61 5.87
CA SER A 260 13.01 12.69 4.89
C SER A 260 12.76 12.12 3.48
N SER A 261 13.53 11.11 3.09
CA SER A 261 13.37 10.41 1.80
C SER A 261 12.01 9.72 1.69
N MET A 262 11.49 9.17 2.80
CA MET A 262 10.15 8.58 2.82
C MET A 262 9.05 9.63 2.65
N THR A 263 9.25 10.84 3.15
CA THR A 263 8.32 11.95 2.92
C THR A 263 8.24 12.30 1.43
N LEU A 264 9.38 12.35 0.74
CA LEU A 264 9.42 12.55 -0.71
C LEU A 264 8.74 11.40 -1.47
N LEU A 265 8.96 10.15 -1.06
CA LEU A 265 8.28 9.00 -1.67
C LEU A 265 6.77 9.02 -1.43
N SER A 266 6.33 9.44 -0.25
CA SER A 266 4.90 9.59 0.04
C SER A 266 4.27 10.66 -0.87
N SER A 267 4.96 11.76 -1.13
CA SER A 267 4.52 12.76 -2.10
C SER A 267 4.53 12.23 -3.54
N LEU A 268 5.52 11.39 -3.87
CA LEU A 268 5.62 10.73 -5.16
C LEU A 268 4.49 9.73 -5.39
N SER A 269 4.07 8.98 -4.37
CA SER A 269 3.03 7.94 -4.49
C SER A 269 1.66 8.46 -4.92
N GLY A 270 1.36 9.72 -4.61
CA GLY A 270 0.15 10.44 -5.07
C GLY A 270 0.32 11.12 -6.44
N SER A 271 1.50 11.10 -7.02
CA SER A 271 1.82 11.85 -8.24
C SER A 271 1.40 11.14 -9.53
N ALA A 272 1.29 11.94 -10.59
CA ALA A 272 1.02 11.46 -11.93
C ALA A 272 2.06 10.44 -12.41
N ILE A 273 3.33 10.72 -12.17
CA ILE A 273 4.43 9.86 -12.63
C ILE A 273 4.41 8.49 -11.94
N TYR A 274 4.06 8.43 -10.66
CA TYR A 274 3.93 7.18 -9.93
C TYR A 274 2.81 6.30 -10.51
N GLN A 275 1.67 6.92 -10.87
CA GLN A 275 0.57 6.20 -11.50
C GLN A 275 0.94 5.70 -12.90
N VAL A 276 1.65 6.51 -13.69
CA VAL A 276 2.18 6.08 -14.99
C VAL A 276 3.07 4.86 -14.83
N ILE A 277 4.04 4.92 -13.91
CA ILE A 277 4.94 3.80 -13.62
C ILE A 277 4.14 2.56 -13.21
N ASN A 278 3.12 2.69 -12.38
CA ASN A 278 2.25 1.57 -12.00
C ASN A 278 1.47 0.97 -13.19
N TYR A 279 1.04 1.78 -14.15
CA TYR A 279 0.36 1.27 -15.36
C TYR A 279 1.31 0.56 -16.32
N ILE A 280 2.54 1.03 -16.41
CA ILE A 280 3.60 0.40 -17.22
C ILE A 280 4.11 -0.86 -16.52
N ASN A 281 3.92 -0.97 -15.21
CA ASN A 281 4.66 -1.84 -14.34
C ASN A 281 4.48 -3.33 -14.61
N ARG A 282 5.47 -3.91 -15.24
CA ARG A 282 5.86 -5.32 -15.09
C ARG A 282 7.28 -5.47 -14.53
N ILE A 283 7.98 -4.36 -14.29
CA ILE A 283 9.38 -4.35 -13.86
C ILE A 283 9.55 -3.18 -12.88
N THR A 284 10.46 -3.34 -11.96
CA THR A 284 10.86 -2.44 -10.88
C THR A 284 11.33 -1.03 -11.32
N LEU A 285 10.65 -0.41 -12.30
CA LEU A 285 10.93 0.95 -12.76
C LEU A 285 10.87 1.98 -11.61
N LEU A 286 10.07 1.70 -10.57
CA LEU A 286 10.02 2.51 -9.34
C LEU A 286 11.37 2.62 -8.62
N ASP A 287 12.32 1.72 -8.87
CA ASP A 287 13.62 1.76 -8.19
C ASP A 287 14.38 3.06 -8.48
N VAL A 288 14.33 3.58 -9.71
CA VAL A 288 15.04 4.84 -10.07
C VAL A 288 14.41 6.06 -9.38
N PRO A 289 13.11 6.34 -9.46
CA PRO A 289 12.46 7.39 -8.67
C PRO A 289 12.70 7.28 -7.17
N ASN A 290 12.66 6.06 -6.64
CA ASN A 290 12.91 5.84 -5.21
C ASN A 290 14.37 6.19 -4.84
N VAL A 291 15.33 5.77 -5.65
CA VAL A 291 16.75 6.11 -5.45
C VAL A 291 16.96 7.62 -5.51
N LEU A 292 16.37 8.31 -6.49
CA LEU A 292 16.43 9.77 -6.59
C LEU A 292 15.85 10.44 -5.35
N SER A 293 14.71 9.96 -4.84
CA SER A 293 14.12 10.48 -3.59
C SER A 293 15.03 10.25 -2.38
N LEU A 294 15.73 9.11 -2.31
CA LEU A 294 16.72 8.83 -1.26
C LEU A 294 17.93 9.77 -1.32
N MET A 295 18.22 10.31 -2.49
CA MET A 295 19.26 11.31 -2.71
C MET A 295 18.77 12.76 -2.54
N GLY A 296 17.50 12.95 -2.11
CA GLY A 296 16.90 14.27 -1.90
C GLY A 296 16.35 14.92 -3.18
N VAL A 297 16.26 14.18 -4.29
CA VAL A 297 15.71 14.69 -5.55
C VAL A 297 14.21 14.45 -5.60
N ASP A 298 13.41 15.51 -5.63
CA ASP A 298 11.96 15.43 -5.84
C ASP A 298 11.64 15.53 -7.34
N ILE A 299 11.39 14.40 -7.97
CA ILE A 299 11.07 14.34 -9.41
C ILE A 299 9.74 14.98 -9.79
N ASN A 300 8.87 15.31 -8.82
CA ASN A 300 7.64 16.06 -9.12
C ASN A 300 7.94 17.54 -9.43
N THR A 301 9.03 18.05 -8.88
CA THR A 301 9.47 19.45 -9.03
C THR A 301 10.75 19.58 -9.87
N ASP A 302 11.62 18.59 -9.87
CA ASP A 302 12.85 18.58 -10.67
C ASP A 302 12.59 18.06 -12.09
N ARG A 303 12.25 18.99 -12.98
CA ARG A 303 11.96 18.71 -14.39
C ARG A 303 13.12 18.07 -15.14
N ASN A 304 14.36 18.34 -14.78
CA ASN A 304 15.51 17.78 -15.49
C ASN A 304 15.61 16.26 -15.26
N TRP A 305 15.51 15.80 -14.01
CA TRP A 305 15.51 14.38 -13.72
C TRP A 305 14.29 13.68 -14.30
N LEU A 306 13.12 14.33 -14.24
CA LEU A 306 11.89 13.79 -14.81
C LEU A 306 12.02 13.58 -16.32
N GLU A 307 12.37 14.64 -17.06
CA GLU A 307 12.38 14.63 -18.52
C GLU A 307 13.58 13.92 -19.14
N LYS A 308 14.75 13.99 -18.50
CA LYS A 308 15.98 13.42 -19.07
C LYS A 308 16.24 11.97 -18.65
N VAL A 309 15.61 11.50 -17.57
CA VAL A 309 15.86 10.16 -17.03
C VAL A 309 14.57 9.35 -16.89
N VAL A 310 13.61 9.83 -16.10
CA VAL A 310 12.44 9.01 -15.74
C VAL A 310 11.51 8.78 -16.91
N VAL A 311 11.15 9.81 -17.66
CA VAL A 311 10.26 9.69 -18.83
C VAL A 311 10.89 8.85 -19.95
N PRO A 312 12.15 9.02 -20.33
CA PRO A 312 12.84 8.10 -21.25
C PRO A 312 12.79 6.65 -20.82
N LEU A 313 13.06 6.35 -19.56
CA LEU A 313 12.96 4.97 -19.03
C LEU A 313 11.52 4.43 -19.10
N CYS A 314 10.51 5.26 -18.85
CA CYS A 314 9.11 4.88 -19.05
C CYS A 314 8.83 4.50 -20.50
N LEU A 315 9.29 5.32 -21.45
CA LEU A 315 9.09 5.08 -22.88
C LEU A 315 9.85 3.83 -23.37
N MET A 316 11.10 3.65 -22.92
CA MET A 316 11.90 2.44 -23.21
C MET A 316 11.20 1.17 -22.69
N SER A 317 10.62 1.22 -21.49
CA SER A 317 9.85 0.09 -20.92
C SER A 317 8.60 -0.24 -21.75
N VAL A 318 7.92 0.79 -22.26
CA VAL A 318 6.75 0.62 -23.15
C VAL A 318 7.18 -0.04 -24.45
N VAL A 319 8.23 0.47 -25.10
CA VAL A 319 8.73 -0.05 -26.38
C VAL A 319 9.25 -1.47 -26.23
N LEU A 320 9.98 -1.77 -25.16
CA LEU A 320 10.40 -3.13 -24.83
C LEU A 320 9.19 -4.10 -24.77
N THR A 321 8.11 -3.67 -24.12
CA THR A 321 6.89 -4.48 -24.03
C THR A 321 6.24 -4.67 -25.40
N MET A 322 6.18 -3.62 -26.19
CA MET A 322 5.63 -3.68 -27.56
C MET A 322 6.44 -4.57 -28.50
N ASN A 323 7.77 -4.60 -28.33
CA ASN A 323 8.68 -5.46 -29.08
C ASN A 323 8.71 -6.92 -28.56
N GLY A 324 8.00 -7.25 -27.49
CA GLY A 324 8.05 -8.58 -26.86
C GLY A 324 9.38 -8.87 -26.17
N GLY A 325 10.12 -7.85 -25.79
CA GLY A 325 11.44 -7.96 -25.17
C GLY A 325 11.39 -8.50 -23.74
N SER A 326 12.54 -8.99 -23.28
CA SER A 326 12.69 -9.59 -21.94
C SER A 326 12.71 -8.54 -20.83
N PRO A 327 11.91 -8.71 -19.76
CA PRO A 327 12.01 -7.89 -18.55
C PRO A 327 13.43 -7.85 -17.94
N THR A 328 14.22 -8.89 -18.17
CA THR A 328 15.58 -8.99 -17.66
C THR A 328 16.50 -7.93 -18.27
N SER A 329 16.36 -7.65 -19.57
CA SER A 329 17.15 -6.60 -20.25
C SER A 329 16.90 -5.22 -19.62
N PHE A 330 15.63 -4.92 -19.31
CA PHE A 330 15.30 -3.65 -18.66
C PHE A 330 15.85 -3.56 -17.22
N ARG A 331 15.89 -4.67 -16.49
CA ARG A 331 16.46 -4.71 -15.15
C ARG A 331 17.96 -4.42 -15.16
N TYR A 332 18.70 -4.94 -16.13
CA TYR A 332 20.13 -4.60 -16.28
C TYR A 332 20.31 -3.11 -16.54
N LEU A 333 19.55 -2.55 -17.47
CA LEU A 333 19.58 -1.10 -17.73
C LEU A 333 19.30 -0.27 -16.47
N LEU A 334 18.27 -0.64 -15.69
CA LEU A 334 17.94 0.07 -14.44
C LEU A 334 19.08 -0.03 -13.42
N ASN A 335 19.71 -1.19 -13.28
CA ASN A 335 20.84 -1.37 -12.37
C ASN A 335 22.04 -0.48 -12.78
N ASP A 336 22.31 -0.37 -14.08
CA ASP A 336 23.37 0.51 -14.59
C ASP A 336 23.05 1.99 -14.33
N VAL A 337 21.81 2.42 -14.59
CA VAL A 337 21.34 3.77 -14.26
C VAL A 337 21.48 4.06 -12.77
N ILE A 338 21.04 3.15 -11.89
CA ILE A 338 21.19 3.29 -10.44
C ILE A 338 22.67 3.37 -10.04
N SER A 339 23.52 2.56 -10.63
CA SER A 339 24.97 2.59 -10.39
C SER A 339 25.58 3.94 -10.75
N LYS A 340 25.18 4.52 -11.88
CA LYS A 340 25.61 5.83 -12.35
C LYS A 340 25.13 6.97 -11.45
N ILE A 341 23.85 6.94 -11.03
CA ILE A 341 23.32 7.88 -10.03
C ILE A 341 24.16 7.81 -8.75
N LYS A 342 24.47 6.59 -8.28
CA LYS A 342 25.29 6.37 -7.08
C LYS A 342 26.71 6.90 -7.22
N SER A 343 27.32 6.82 -8.41
CA SER A 343 28.66 7.38 -8.68
C SER A 343 28.68 8.90 -8.79
N GLY A 344 27.52 9.56 -8.69
CA GLY A 344 27.39 11.02 -8.72
C GLY A 344 27.19 11.59 -10.13
N GLU A 345 26.89 10.75 -11.13
CA GLU A 345 26.54 11.24 -12.46
C GLU A 345 25.23 12.03 -12.42
N ASN A 346 25.23 13.18 -13.10
CA ASN A 346 24.05 14.03 -13.19
C ASN A 346 23.09 13.56 -14.29
N TYR A 347 21.90 14.17 -14.36
CA TYR A 347 20.87 13.82 -15.32
C TYR A 347 21.29 13.95 -16.80
N ASN A 348 22.24 14.83 -17.16
CA ASN A 348 22.74 14.94 -18.54
C ASN A 348 23.60 13.74 -18.91
N GLN A 349 24.53 13.36 -18.05
CA GLN A 349 25.40 12.20 -18.26
C GLN A 349 24.59 10.90 -18.37
N ILE A 350 23.56 10.74 -17.54
CA ILE A 350 22.67 9.59 -17.62
C ILE A 350 21.83 9.62 -18.90
N ASN A 351 21.35 10.79 -19.32
CA ASN A 351 20.62 10.93 -20.58
C ASN A 351 21.49 10.54 -21.80
N GLU A 352 22.75 10.97 -21.84
CA GLU A 352 23.72 10.57 -22.88
C GLU A 352 23.97 9.07 -22.86
N TYR A 353 24.06 8.46 -21.68
CA TYR A 353 24.15 7.02 -21.53
C TYR A 353 22.91 6.31 -22.11
N LEU A 354 21.70 6.78 -21.79
CA LEU A 354 20.45 6.22 -22.34
C LEU A 354 20.42 6.33 -23.87
N ILE A 355 20.83 7.46 -24.45
CA ILE A 355 20.91 7.63 -25.89
C ILE A 355 21.90 6.62 -26.51
N THR A 356 23.03 6.41 -25.87
CA THR A 356 24.05 5.43 -26.32
C THR A 356 23.46 4.01 -26.29
N GLU A 357 22.79 3.62 -25.20
CA GLU A 357 22.12 2.32 -25.06
C GLU A 357 21.03 2.11 -26.11
N ILE A 358 20.20 3.12 -26.35
CA ILE A 358 19.15 3.05 -27.38
C ILE A 358 19.76 2.81 -28.77
N ASN A 359 20.86 3.48 -29.10
CA ASN A 359 21.49 3.38 -30.41
C ASN A 359 22.30 2.09 -30.58
N SER A 360 22.88 1.54 -29.52
CA SER A 360 23.66 0.29 -29.57
C SER A 360 22.78 -0.96 -29.62
N ASN A 361 21.58 -0.90 -29.02
CA ASN A 361 20.65 -2.03 -28.93
C ASN A 361 19.29 -1.69 -29.58
N GLN A 362 19.31 -1.25 -30.83
CA GLN A 362 18.14 -0.74 -31.57
C GLN A 362 16.97 -1.70 -31.59
N SER A 363 17.20 -3.00 -31.77
CA SER A 363 16.16 -4.04 -31.83
C SER A 363 15.38 -4.16 -30.51
N ILE A 364 15.94 -3.71 -29.40
CA ILE A 364 15.32 -3.76 -28.06
C ILE A 364 14.63 -2.45 -27.73
N TRP A 365 15.33 -1.31 -27.96
CA TRP A 365 14.92 -0.01 -27.45
C TRP A 365 14.31 0.92 -28.50
N GLN A 366 14.28 0.51 -29.78
CA GLN A 366 13.64 1.27 -30.84
C GLN A 366 12.46 0.52 -31.44
N ILE A 367 11.48 1.27 -31.93
CA ILE A 367 10.32 0.78 -32.65
C ILE A 367 10.08 1.66 -33.87
N SER A 368 9.73 1.08 -35.02
CA SER A 368 9.34 1.88 -36.19
C SER A 368 8.07 2.67 -35.90
N MET A 369 7.93 3.86 -36.49
CA MET A 369 6.71 4.66 -36.37
C MET A 369 5.47 3.90 -36.81
N SER A 370 5.60 3.07 -37.85
CA SER A 370 4.51 2.22 -38.33
C SER A 370 4.10 1.19 -37.29
N ASP A 371 5.08 0.46 -36.72
CA ASP A 371 4.80 -0.56 -35.71
C ASP A 371 4.26 0.05 -34.42
N PHE A 372 4.84 1.18 -33.97
CA PHE A 372 4.34 1.90 -32.82
C PHE A 372 2.88 2.32 -33.00
N THR A 373 2.55 2.89 -34.16
CA THR A 373 1.19 3.29 -34.49
C THR A 373 0.26 2.08 -34.48
N ASN A 374 0.62 0.98 -35.14
CA ASN A 374 -0.17 -0.25 -35.17
C ASN A 374 -0.41 -0.80 -33.76
N LYS A 375 0.62 -0.85 -32.91
CA LYS A 375 0.52 -1.29 -31.51
C LYS A 375 -0.41 -0.43 -30.67
N LEU A 376 -0.52 0.86 -30.94
CA LEU A 376 -1.47 1.73 -30.23
C LEU A 376 -2.95 1.41 -30.56
N GLY A 377 -3.22 0.80 -31.73
CA GLY A 377 -4.52 0.27 -32.10
C GLY A 377 -4.75 -1.18 -31.65
N ASP A 378 -3.71 -1.92 -31.32
CA ASP A 378 -3.75 -3.35 -31.07
C ASP A 378 -4.35 -3.66 -29.68
N ILE A 379 -5.34 -4.57 -29.65
CA ILE A 379 -5.97 -5.06 -28.43
C ILE A 379 -5.00 -5.82 -27.51
N SER A 380 -3.92 -6.40 -28.06
CA SER A 380 -2.90 -7.11 -27.28
C SER A 380 -2.07 -6.18 -26.40
N VAL A 381 -1.99 -4.89 -26.73
CA VAL A 381 -1.32 -3.89 -25.87
C VAL A 381 -2.24 -3.48 -24.74
N PRO A 382 -1.84 -3.70 -23.48
CA PRO A 382 -2.67 -3.38 -22.32
C PRO A 382 -3.16 -1.92 -22.30
N ARG A 383 -4.42 -1.70 -21.95
CA ARG A 383 -5.01 -0.35 -21.80
C ARG A 383 -4.21 0.54 -20.84
N GLY A 384 -3.65 -0.06 -19.79
CA GLY A 384 -2.78 0.65 -18.84
C GLY A 384 -1.59 1.31 -19.51
N ILE A 385 -0.93 0.65 -20.46
CA ILE A 385 0.18 1.21 -21.22
C ILE A 385 -0.28 2.41 -22.08
N LYS A 386 -1.39 2.27 -22.79
CA LYS A 386 -1.97 3.37 -23.59
C LYS A 386 -2.34 4.56 -22.72
N LYS A 387 -2.96 4.32 -21.56
CA LYS A 387 -3.25 5.35 -20.58
C LYS A 387 -1.98 6.03 -20.07
N ALA A 388 -0.95 5.25 -19.77
CA ALA A 388 0.33 5.78 -19.30
C ALA A 388 0.97 6.72 -20.32
N LEU A 389 0.97 6.37 -21.61
CA LEU A 389 1.49 7.23 -22.68
C LEU A 389 0.75 8.56 -22.77
N LEU A 390 -0.60 8.54 -22.68
CA LEU A 390 -1.40 9.76 -22.68
C LEU A 390 -1.09 10.65 -21.47
N ILE A 391 -0.92 10.06 -20.29
CA ILE A 391 -0.58 10.80 -19.07
C ILE A 391 0.86 11.33 -19.14
N LEU A 392 1.81 10.58 -19.70
CA LEU A 392 3.19 11.07 -19.91
C LEU A 392 3.20 12.33 -20.78
N ASP A 393 2.42 12.37 -21.85
CA ASP A 393 2.32 13.58 -22.68
C ASP A 393 1.76 14.77 -21.89
N VAL A 394 0.74 14.55 -21.06
CA VAL A 394 0.21 15.60 -20.16
C VAL A 394 1.27 16.09 -19.18
N ILE A 395 2.05 15.18 -18.57
CA ILE A 395 3.12 15.52 -17.65
C ILE A 395 4.21 16.36 -18.35
N CYS A 396 4.63 15.93 -19.53
CA CYS A 396 5.69 16.62 -20.27
C CYS A 396 5.29 18.01 -20.78
N ARG A 397 4.01 18.20 -21.12
CA ARG A 397 3.49 19.50 -21.61
C ARG A 397 3.12 20.46 -20.49
N ASN A 398 2.85 19.97 -19.28
CA ASN A 398 2.44 20.82 -18.17
C ASN A 398 3.66 21.36 -17.41
N VAL A 399 3.95 22.65 -17.62
CA VAL A 399 5.13 23.32 -17.08
C VAL A 399 4.93 23.83 -15.64
N SER A 400 3.70 23.87 -15.11
CA SER A 400 3.37 24.70 -13.95
C SER A 400 2.62 24.01 -12.81
N GLY A 401 2.91 22.76 -12.43
CA GLY A 401 2.29 22.27 -11.20
C GLY A 401 2.21 20.75 -11.01
N THR A 402 1.97 20.34 -9.78
CA THR A 402 1.65 18.97 -9.41
C THR A 402 0.32 18.55 -10.05
N ILE A 403 0.39 17.63 -11.00
CA ILE A 403 -0.80 17.06 -11.63
C ILE A 403 -1.39 16.04 -10.65
N ASN A 404 -2.58 16.34 -10.12
CA ASN A 404 -3.34 15.34 -9.35
C ASN A 404 -4.02 14.34 -10.29
N VAL A 405 -3.32 13.27 -10.62
CA VAL A 405 -3.77 12.23 -11.56
C VAL A 405 -4.71 11.21 -10.91
N SER A 406 -4.85 11.23 -9.59
CA SER A 406 -5.83 10.36 -8.91
C SER A 406 -7.27 10.61 -9.39
N SER A 407 -7.50 11.80 -9.98
CA SER A 407 -8.76 12.20 -10.59
C SER A 407 -8.86 11.93 -12.09
N ILE A 408 -7.77 11.53 -12.80
CA ILE A 408 -7.80 11.31 -14.25
C ILE A 408 -8.15 9.88 -14.60
N ASN A 409 -9.23 9.70 -15.30
CA ASN A 409 -9.69 8.42 -15.85
C ASN A 409 -9.56 8.37 -17.37
N LEU A 410 -9.37 7.15 -17.88
CA LEU A 410 -9.48 6.86 -19.29
C LEU A 410 -10.96 6.67 -19.64
N GLU A 411 -11.47 7.51 -20.51
CA GLU A 411 -12.81 7.42 -21.07
C GLU A 411 -12.76 6.82 -22.48
N HIS A 412 -13.74 5.97 -22.77
CA HIS A 412 -13.99 5.44 -24.11
C HIS A 412 -15.04 6.29 -24.80
N ILE A 413 -14.68 7.02 -25.85
CA ILE A 413 -15.64 7.83 -26.61
C ILE A 413 -16.73 6.89 -27.15
N TYR A 414 -16.34 5.83 -27.89
CA TYR A 414 -17.21 4.69 -28.23
C TYR A 414 -17.13 3.68 -27.06
N PRO A 415 -18.23 3.49 -26.30
CA PRO A 415 -18.17 2.81 -25.03
C PRO A 415 -18.01 1.29 -25.15
N GLN A 416 -17.52 0.66 -24.09
CA GLN A 416 -17.38 -0.80 -24.03
C GLN A 416 -18.72 -1.55 -24.15
N ARG A 417 -19.79 -0.94 -23.62
CA ARG A 417 -21.16 -1.47 -23.67
C ARG A 417 -22.07 -0.37 -24.23
N PRO A 418 -22.04 -0.16 -25.56
CA PRO A 418 -22.87 0.88 -26.18
C PRO A 418 -24.36 0.56 -26.00
N ASP A 419 -25.15 1.60 -25.83
CA ASP A 419 -26.61 1.48 -25.91
C ASP A 419 -27.07 1.25 -27.36
N ILE A 420 -28.37 1.04 -27.55
CA ILE A 420 -28.96 0.72 -28.88
C ILE A 420 -28.82 1.90 -29.85
N GLU A 421 -28.70 3.12 -29.39
CA GLU A 421 -28.58 4.31 -30.22
C GLU A 421 -27.30 4.29 -31.07
N TRP A 422 -26.19 3.74 -30.53
CA TRP A 422 -24.95 3.55 -31.28
C TRP A 422 -25.17 2.68 -32.52
N ALA A 423 -25.86 1.55 -32.34
CA ALA A 423 -26.14 0.63 -33.46
C ALA A 423 -27.09 1.26 -34.48
N ARG A 424 -28.11 2.01 -34.03
CA ARG A 424 -29.03 2.75 -34.91
C ARG A 424 -28.33 3.80 -35.79
N ASN A 425 -27.24 4.36 -35.30
CA ASN A 425 -26.40 5.31 -36.01
C ASN A 425 -25.24 4.62 -36.77
N GLY A 426 -25.32 3.33 -37.02
CA GLY A 426 -24.41 2.60 -37.89
C GLY A 426 -23.05 2.26 -37.26
N TRP A 427 -22.93 2.23 -35.92
CA TRP A 427 -21.77 1.70 -35.25
C TRP A 427 -21.86 0.16 -35.12
N PRO A 428 -20.73 -0.56 -35.11
CA PRO A 428 -20.75 -2.02 -35.03
C PRO A 428 -21.48 -2.53 -33.76
N SER A 429 -22.40 -3.48 -33.93
CA SER A 429 -23.12 -4.09 -32.80
C SER A 429 -22.46 -5.38 -32.28
N SER A 430 -21.77 -6.13 -33.14
CA SER A 430 -21.08 -7.38 -32.74
C SER A 430 -19.79 -7.11 -31.97
N GLN A 431 -19.48 -7.95 -30.98
CA GLN A 431 -18.29 -7.80 -30.15
C GLN A 431 -17.00 -7.89 -30.96
N SER A 432 -16.95 -8.77 -31.96
CA SER A 432 -15.76 -8.95 -32.80
C SER A 432 -15.39 -7.70 -33.60
N LEU A 433 -16.38 -6.98 -34.12
CA LEU A 433 -16.17 -5.73 -34.86
C LEU A 433 -15.92 -4.53 -33.93
N ARG A 434 -16.43 -4.58 -32.70
CA ARG A 434 -16.25 -3.49 -31.72
C ARG A 434 -14.89 -3.51 -31.03
N ALA A 435 -14.37 -4.70 -30.72
CA ALA A 435 -13.17 -4.85 -29.91
C ALA A 435 -11.96 -4.05 -30.46
N PRO A 436 -11.63 -4.06 -31.75
CA PRO A 436 -10.54 -3.26 -32.30
C PRO A 436 -10.73 -1.76 -32.19
N LEU A 437 -11.99 -1.28 -32.14
CA LEU A 437 -12.32 0.13 -32.02
C LEU A 437 -12.28 0.60 -30.56
N ILE A 438 -12.82 -0.23 -29.66
CA ILE A 438 -12.90 0.09 -28.21
C ILE A 438 -11.51 0.28 -27.64
N ASP A 439 -10.58 -0.64 -27.92
CA ASP A 439 -9.23 -0.64 -27.33
C ASP A 439 -8.20 0.15 -28.15
N ASN A 440 -8.62 0.84 -29.18
CA ASN A 440 -7.79 1.72 -29.97
C ASN A 440 -7.51 3.04 -29.20
N ILE A 441 -6.25 3.50 -29.19
CA ILE A 441 -5.89 4.77 -28.51
C ILE A 441 -6.65 5.96 -29.10
N GLY A 442 -7.01 5.91 -30.39
CA GLY A 442 -7.83 6.92 -31.05
C GLY A 442 -9.25 7.06 -30.48
N ASN A 443 -9.73 6.05 -29.75
CA ASN A 443 -11.02 6.06 -29.06
C ASN A 443 -10.94 6.59 -27.62
N TYR A 444 -9.76 6.99 -27.14
CA TYR A 444 -9.56 7.36 -25.75
C TYR A 444 -9.56 8.87 -25.52
N LEU A 445 -10.13 9.28 -24.39
CA LEU A 445 -10.00 10.60 -23.78
C LEU A 445 -9.54 10.46 -22.33
N LEU A 446 -8.80 11.46 -21.85
CA LEU A 446 -8.53 11.63 -20.43
C LEU A 446 -9.58 12.57 -19.84
N LEU A 447 -10.28 12.14 -18.80
CA LEU A 447 -11.29 12.92 -18.08
C LEU A 447 -11.08 12.82 -16.57
N CYS A 448 -11.57 13.84 -15.84
CA CYS A 448 -11.64 13.75 -14.38
C CYS A 448 -12.68 12.70 -13.95
N SER A 449 -12.37 11.98 -12.86
CA SER A 449 -13.16 10.80 -12.42
C SER A 449 -14.61 11.11 -12.03
N SER A 450 -14.90 12.35 -11.58
CA SER A 450 -16.26 12.77 -11.22
C SER A 450 -17.22 12.78 -12.42
N VAL A 451 -16.71 12.91 -13.61
CA VAL A 451 -17.48 13.12 -14.85
C VAL A 451 -17.65 11.85 -15.65
N ASN A 452 -16.69 10.94 -15.58
CA ASN A 452 -16.77 9.67 -16.30
C ASN A 452 -18.05 8.87 -15.95
N LYS A 453 -18.62 9.11 -14.76
CA LYS A 453 -19.88 8.49 -14.35
C LYS A 453 -21.12 9.12 -14.99
N SER A 454 -21.11 10.40 -15.34
CA SER A 454 -22.28 11.11 -15.92
C SER A 454 -22.45 10.84 -17.40
N VAL A 455 -21.36 10.70 -18.14
CA VAL A 455 -21.39 10.43 -19.59
C VAL A 455 -21.75 8.99 -19.94
N SER A 456 -21.32 8.01 -19.10
CA SER A 456 -21.70 6.60 -19.22
C SER A 456 -21.67 6.05 -20.67
N ASN A 457 -22.69 5.25 -21.04
CA ASN A 457 -22.81 4.59 -22.35
C ASN A 457 -23.62 5.37 -23.38
N LYS A 458 -23.99 6.60 -23.05
CA LYS A 458 -24.80 7.48 -23.91
C LYS A 458 -24.18 7.66 -25.29
N TYR A 459 -25.01 7.96 -26.29
CA TYR A 459 -24.56 8.27 -27.64
C TYR A 459 -23.76 9.59 -27.68
N ILE A 460 -22.90 9.74 -28.69
CA ILE A 460 -21.90 10.81 -28.74
C ILE A 460 -22.52 12.22 -28.70
N THR A 461 -23.67 12.45 -29.31
CA THR A 461 -24.35 13.74 -29.27
C THR A 461 -24.75 14.17 -27.85
N HIS A 462 -25.08 13.22 -26.99
CA HIS A 462 -25.39 13.48 -25.57
C HIS A 462 -24.13 13.65 -24.71
N LYS A 463 -23.00 13.06 -25.11
CA LYS A 463 -21.72 13.19 -24.41
C LYS A 463 -20.97 14.48 -24.75
N THR A 464 -21.08 14.95 -25.99
CA THR A 464 -20.28 16.06 -26.50
C THR A 464 -20.38 17.35 -25.67
N PRO A 465 -21.58 17.81 -25.23
CA PRO A 465 -21.67 19.01 -24.39
C PRO A 465 -20.92 18.85 -23.06
N GLU A 466 -21.03 17.67 -22.44
CA GLU A 466 -20.36 17.38 -21.18
C GLU A 466 -18.82 17.30 -21.37
N TYR A 467 -18.36 16.67 -22.44
CA TYR A 467 -16.93 16.61 -22.77
C TYR A 467 -16.33 18.01 -23.00
N ASN A 468 -17.02 18.86 -23.79
CA ASN A 468 -16.56 20.21 -24.08
C ASN A 468 -16.49 21.07 -22.82
N ALA A 469 -17.50 21.01 -21.96
CA ALA A 469 -17.52 21.74 -20.69
C ALA A 469 -16.33 21.35 -19.78
N ILE A 470 -15.97 20.07 -19.75
CA ILE A 470 -14.90 19.55 -18.89
C ILE A 470 -13.53 19.87 -19.44
N ILE A 471 -13.31 19.57 -20.73
CA ILE A 471 -12.02 19.85 -21.39
C ILE A 471 -11.73 21.35 -21.34
N SER A 472 -12.75 22.20 -21.49
CA SER A 472 -12.58 23.66 -21.40
C SER A 472 -12.32 24.16 -19.98
N SER A 473 -12.83 23.48 -18.96
CA SER A 473 -12.67 23.89 -17.56
C SER A 473 -11.34 23.45 -16.93
N ASP A 474 -10.71 22.41 -17.48
CA ASP A 474 -9.45 21.84 -16.93
C ASP A 474 -8.29 22.01 -17.91
N ARG A 475 -7.42 22.99 -17.60
CA ARG A 475 -6.23 23.28 -18.42
C ARG A 475 -5.29 22.06 -18.57
N ILE A 476 -5.30 21.15 -17.61
CA ILE A 476 -4.49 19.93 -17.65
C ILE A 476 -4.95 18.99 -18.77
N LEU A 477 -6.26 18.98 -19.06
CA LEU A 477 -6.85 18.16 -20.09
C LEU A 477 -6.81 18.80 -21.49
N GLN A 478 -6.47 20.09 -21.58
CA GLN A 478 -6.32 20.82 -22.83
C GLN A 478 -4.99 20.50 -23.54
N THR A 479 -4.79 19.25 -23.89
CA THR A 479 -3.60 18.81 -24.63
C THR A 479 -3.95 18.44 -26.07
N PRO A 480 -3.01 18.57 -27.01
CA PRO A 480 -3.24 18.17 -28.40
C PRO A 480 -3.69 16.71 -28.55
N ILE A 481 -3.28 15.81 -27.62
CA ILE A 481 -3.69 14.41 -27.63
C ILE A 481 -5.14 14.24 -27.18
N ASN A 482 -5.61 15.09 -26.27
CA ASN A 482 -6.96 15.02 -25.73
C ASN A 482 -8.01 15.77 -26.57
N THR A 483 -7.59 16.37 -27.69
CA THR A 483 -8.48 17.06 -28.63
C THR A 483 -9.24 16.05 -29.49
N VAL A 484 -10.55 16.23 -29.62
CA VAL A 484 -11.45 15.40 -30.44
C VAL A 484 -12.40 16.31 -31.24
N ASP A 485 -12.48 16.05 -32.53
CA ASP A 485 -13.59 16.56 -33.34
C ASP A 485 -14.75 15.58 -33.26
N PHE A 486 -15.73 15.88 -32.43
CA PHE A 486 -16.86 14.99 -32.17
C PHE A 486 -17.80 14.85 -33.39
N HIS A 487 -17.84 15.84 -34.26
CA HIS A 487 -18.60 15.75 -35.51
C HIS A 487 -17.94 14.77 -36.49
N LEU A 488 -16.65 14.87 -36.68
CA LEU A 488 -15.90 13.90 -37.50
C LEU A 488 -15.90 12.53 -36.88
N PHE A 489 -15.83 12.42 -35.56
CA PHE A 489 -15.93 11.14 -34.85
C PHE A 489 -17.27 10.44 -35.16
N GLU A 490 -18.38 11.19 -35.13
CA GLU A 490 -19.70 10.66 -35.41
C GLU A 490 -19.86 10.26 -36.88
N THR A 491 -19.41 11.10 -37.81
CA THR A 491 -19.63 10.92 -39.26
C THR A 491 -18.65 9.92 -39.87
N GLN A 492 -17.38 9.93 -39.51
CA GLN A 492 -16.32 9.07 -40.07
C GLN A 492 -16.07 7.79 -39.28
N LYS A 493 -16.54 7.71 -38.03
CA LYS A 493 -16.49 6.51 -37.16
C LYS A 493 -15.11 5.84 -37.08
N GLU A 494 -14.98 4.63 -37.58
CA GLU A 494 -13.75 3.85 -37.58
C GLU A 494 -12.58 4.58 -38.26
N THR A 495 -12.84 5.25 -39.37
CA THR A 495 -11.84 6.02 -40.11
C THR A 495 -11.27 7.13 -39.24
N TYR A 496 -12.14 7.87 -38.51
CA TYR A 496 -11.69 8.90 -37.58
C TYR A 496 -10.83 8.33 -36.45
N ILE A 497 -11.25 7.21 -35.84
CA ILE A 497 -10.48 6.55 -34.77
C ILE A 497 -9.07 6.19 -35.27
N LYS A 498 -8.94 5.63 -36.47
CA LYS A 498 -7.65 5.29 -37.08
C LYS A 498 -6.80 6.53 -37.41
N ASN A 499 -7.42 7.58 -37.96
CA ASN A 499 -6.72 8.82 -38.23
C ASN A 499 -6.21 9.48 -36.95
N ARG A 500 -7.04 9.53 -35.90
CA ARG A 500 -6.65 10.05 -34.58
C ARG A 500 -5.57 9.21 -33.92
N GLN A 501 -5.57 7.86 -34.08
CA GLN A 501 -4.48 6.98 -33.66
C GLN A 501 -3.15 7.42 -34.28
N ASN A 502 -3.11 7.66 -35.58
CA ASN A 502 -1.91 8.12 -36.29
C ASN A 502 -1.43 9.50 -35.80
N GLU A 503 -2.36 10.42 -35.55
CA GLU A 503 -2.03 11.73 -35.00
C GLU A 503 -1.49 11.64 -33.58
N ILE A 504 -2.08 10.83 -32.72
CA ILE A 504 -1.62 10.61 -31.35
C ILE A 504 -0.20 10.01 -31.37
N ALA A 505 0.06 9.03 -32.22
CA ALA A 505 1.39 8.43 -32.37
C ALA A 505 2.46 9.47 -32.73
N LYS A 506 2.18 10.34 -33.71
CA LYS A 506 3.08 11.45 -34.10
C LYS A 506 3.30 12.44 -32.96
N LYS A 507 2.23 12.81 -32.25
CA LYS A 507 2.28 13.74 -31.12
C LYS A 507 3.09 13.17 -29.95
N LEU A 508 2.97 11.86 -29.67
CA LEU A 508 3.78 11.18 -28.66
C LEU A 508 5.25 11.13 -29.05
N GLN A 509 5.57 10.79 -30.30
CA GLN A 509 6.94 10.80 -30.79
C GLN A 509 7.57 12.19 -30.62
N ALA A 510 6.87 13.25 -31.05
CA ALA A 510 7.42 14.61 -31.02
C ALA A 510 7.44 15.23 -29.61
N GLY A 511 6.49 14.85 -28.75
CA GLY A 511 6.28 15.49 -27.44
C GLY A 511 6.97 14.82 -26.28
N LEU A 512 7.33 13.53 -26.37
CA LEU A 512 8.00 12.82 -25.28
C LEU A 512 9.52 12.96 -25.38
N PRO A 513 10.21 13.16 -24.26
CA PRO A 513 11.67 13.12 -24.20
C PRO A 513 12.24 11.82 -24.78
N LEU A 514 13.24 11.94 -25.64
CA LEU A 514 13.81 10.87 -26.47
C LEU A 514 12.78 10.15 -27.39
N GLY A 515 11.57 10.68 -27.54
CA GLY A 515 10.58 10.13 -28.47
C GLY A 515 11.13 9.93 -29.90
N PRO A 516 11.77 10.95 -30.56
CA PRO A 516 12.35 10.80 -31.89
C PRO A 516 13.58 9.85 -31.96
N VAL A 517 14.19 9.52 -30.83
CA VAL A 517 15.33 8.57 -30.76
C VAL A 517 14.81 7.13 -30.60
N ILE A 518 13.73 6.93 -29.89
CA ILE A 518 13.14 5.64 -29.55
C ILE A 518 12.12 5.20 -30.62
N ILE A 519 11.29 6.10 -31.13
CA ILE A 519 10.26 5.85 -32.16
C ILE A 519 10.80 6.42 -33.48
N LYS A 520 11.20 5.54 -34.40
CA LYS A 520 11.88 5.89 -35.67
C LYS A 520 10.92 5.91 -36.86
#